data_f9391aa2711be16d3556075e9d9b74ba
#
_entry.id   f9391aa2711be16d3556075e9d9b74ba
#
_cell.length_a   1.000
_cell.length_b   1.000
_cell.length_c   1.000
_cell.angle_alpha   90.00
_cell.angle_beta   90.00
_cell.angle_gamma   90.00
#
_symmetry.space_group_name_H-M   'P 1'
#
loop_
_entity.id
_entity.type
_entity.pdbx_description
1 polymer ?
#
loop_
_entity_poly.entity_id
_entity_poly.type
_entity_poly.pdbx_seq_one_letter_code
_entity_poly.pdbx_strand_id
1 'polypeptide(L)'
;RLERAGVERIVVVPMLVSSHSGHYEQIRYLVGLTASLDETMQHHLHHAGIERPRTALPLHLTPALDNSVDLARILADRARTMLAATGDRADQRALLIVGHGPNSAEDYAMWMANLRPVVDSVRQWTGFRDVRIELVRDDAPAPVRAEGVLRTRELIEMQRAITGRDVLVVPVLVSKGSVSRDKLPRDIAGTASIYTGVPLLPHAEMARWIERRVSTAATATANAAN
;
A
#
# COMPACT_ATOMS: atom_id res chain seq x y z
N ARG A 1 15.52 -1.02 26.17
CA ARG A 1 15.25 -2.45 26.39
C ARG A 1 16.08 -3.32 25.45
N LEU A 2 16.10 -3.05 24.14
CA LEU A 2 16.87 -3.81 23.13
C LEU A 2 18.38 -3.76 23.38
N GLU A 3 18.94 -2.60 23.72
CA GLU A 3 20.36 -2.46 24.08
C GLU A 3 20.78 -3.39 25.22
N ARG A 4 19.93 -3.49 26.27
CA ARG A 4 20.18 -4.41 27.39
C ARG A 4 20.04 -5.88 27.04
N ALA A 5 19.40 -6.19 25.92
CA ALA A 5 19.27 -7.56 25.41
C ALA A 5 20.43 -7.98 24.47
N GLY A 6 21.49 -7.16 24.35
CA GLY A 6 22.64 -7.44 23.51
C GLY A 6 22.37 -7.30 22.01
N VAL A 7 21.33 -6.57 21.62
CA VAL A 7 21.04 -6.28 20.22
C VAL A 7 22.11 -5.32 19.68
N GLU A 8 22.69 -5.63 18.54
CA GLU A 8 23.75 -4.83 17.90
C GLU A 8 23.21 -3.79 16.92
N ARG A 9 22.02 -4.01 16.36
CA ARG A 9 21.35 -3.10 15.40
C ARG A 9 19.84 -3.29 15.40
N ILE A 10 19.11 -2.32 14.87
CA ILE A 10 17.67 -2.39 14.69
C ILE A 10 17.34 -2.17 13.21
N VAL A 11 16.62 -3.11 12.60
CA VAL A 11 16.06 -2.94 11.25
C VAL A 11 14.60 -2.57 11.39
N VAL A 12 14.21 -1.43 10.84
CA VAL A 12 12.83 -0.93 10.82
C VAL A 12 12.25 -1.24 9.45
N VAL A 13 11.21 -2.07 9.42
CA VAL A 13 10.49 -2.45 8.19
C VAL A 13 9.11 -1.81 8.23
N PRO A 14 8.87 -0.71 7.48
CA PRO A 14 7.61 0.00 7.50
C PRO A 14 6.50 -0.80 6.81
N MET A 15 5.45 -1.14 7.55
CA MET A 15 4.27 -1.82 6.99
C MET A 15 3.37 -0.80 6.29
N LEU A 16 3.88 -0.18 5.24
CA LEU A 16 3.23 0.83 4.41
C LEU A 16 3.21 0.40 2.94
N VAL A 17 2.23 0.89 2.19
CA VAL A 17 2.14 0.62 0.74
C VAL A 17 3.23 1.36 -0.02
N SER A 18 3.57 2.59 0.37
CA SER A 18 4.54 3.42 -0.33
C SER A 18 5.49 4.16 0.61
N SER A 19 6.73 4.30 0.17
CA SER A 19 7.75 5.16 0.79
C SER A 19 7.52 6.65 0.53
N HIS A 20 6.60 7.01 -0.37
CA HIS A 20 6.20 8.39 -0.66
C HIS A 20 4.93 8.74 0.12
N SER A 21 5.05 8.83 1.44
CA SER A 21 3.91 9.17 2.32
C SER A 21 4.38 9.90 3.57
N GLY A 22 3.50 10.75 4.12
CA GLY A 22 3.78 11.46 5.37
C GLY A 22 4.12 10.50 6.53
N HIS A 23 3.50 9.33 6.58
CA HIS A 23 3.84 8.32 7.60
C HIS A 23 5.25 7.76 7.43
N TYR A 24 5.72 7.59 6.20
CA TYR A 24 7.10 7.15 5.96
C TYR A 24 8.10 8.24 6.37
N GLU A 25 7.81 9.52 6.08
CA GLU A 25 8.64 10.65 6.54
C GLU A 25 8.68 10.76 8.07
N GLN A 26 7.56 10.52 8.76
CA GLN A 26 7.55 10.42 10.22
C GLN A 26 8.47 9.31 10.73
N ILE A 27 8.47 8.13 10.09
CA ILE A 27 9.39 7.04 10.45
C ILE A 27 10.84 7.44 10.17
N ARG A 28 11.13 8.09 9.04
CA ARG A 28 12.49 8.63 8.73
C ARG A 28 12.99 9.57 9.82
N TYR A 29 12.13 10.46 10.31
CA TYR A 29 12.45 11.34 11.42
C TYR A 29 12.72 10.54 12.71
N LEU A 30 11.86 9.61 13.06
CA LEU A 30 11.98 8.79 14.27
C LEU A 30 13.28 7.97 14.29
N VAL A 31 13.72 7.45 13.14
CA VAL A 31 14.98 6.69 13.04
C VAL A 31 16.21 7.58 12.81
N GLY A 32 16.03 8.89 12.74
CA GLY A 32 17.14 9.85 12.65
C GLY A 32 17.68 10.13 11.27
N LEU A 33 16.98 9.74 10.21
CA LEU A 33 17.37 10.00 8.82
C LEU A 33 17.02 11.41 8.33
N THR A 34 16.10 12.11 9.01
CA THR A 34 15.80 13.53 8.79
C THR A 34 15.90 14.28 10.11
N ALA A 35 16.36 15.54 10.05
CA ALA A 35 16.55 16.36 11.24
C ALA A 35 15.22 16.92 11.78
N SER A 36 14.30 17.26 10.89
CA SER A 36 13.01 17.88 11.20
C SER A 36 11.90 17.32 10.34
N LEU A 37 10.67 17.52 10.77
CA LEU A 37 9.43 17.33 10.02
C LEU A 37 8.77 18.70 9.82
N ASP A 38 7.81 18.78 8.91
CA ASP A 38 6.90 19.92 8.84
C ASP A 38 6.03 20.03 10.12
N GLU A 39 5.46 21.20 10.35
CA GLU A 39 4.70 21.50 11.58
C GLU A 39 3.51 20.56 11.77
N THR A 40 2.82 20.21 10.71
CA THR A 40 1.65 19.30 10.75
C THR A 40 2.05 17.91 11.22
N MET A 41 3.13 17.37 10.67
CA MET A 41 3.64 16.05 11.04
C MET A 41 4.23 16.05 12.46
N GLN A 42 4.90 17.12 12.88
CA GLN A 42 5.36 17.28 14.26
C GLN A 42 4.17 17.28 15.24
N HIS A 43 3.12 18.03 14.90
CA HIS A 43 1.90 18.08 15.69
C HIS A 43 1.25 16.69 15.84
N HIS A 44 1.18 15.90 14.75
CA HIS A 44 0.64 14.54 14.81
C HIS A 44 1.44 13.63 15.76
N LEU A 45 2.78 13.66 15.69
CA LEU A 45 3.62 12.87 16.62
C LEU A 45 3.43 13.31 18.07
N HIS A 46 3.41 14.62 18.32
CA HIS A 46 3.20 15.17 19.66
C HIS A 46 1.85 14.74 20.25
N HIS A 47 0.75 14.86 19.48
CA HIS A 47 -0.58 14.41 19.94
C HIS A 47 -0.67 12.91 20.17
N ALA A 48 0.06 12.12 19.40
CA ALA A 48 0.15 10.67 19.59
C ALA A 48 1.08 10.27 20.75
N GLY A 49 1.74 11.23 21.41
CA GLY A 49 2.72 10.95 22.47
C GLY A 49 3.94 10.19 21.97
N ILE A 50 4.29 10.32 20.67
CA ILE A 50 5.39 9.60 20.06
C ILE A 50 6.61 10.51 20.05
N GLU A 51 7.66 10.11 20.77
CA GLU A 51 8.95 10.78 20.81
C GLU A 51 9.99 10.01 19.99
N ARG A 52 10.99 10.75 19.50
CA ARG A 52 12.14 10.15 18.81
C ARG A 52 12.90 9.25 19.78
N PRO A 53 13.12 7.96 19.44
CA PRO A 53 13.86 7.04 20.31
C PRO A 53 15.28 7.53 20.58
N ARG A 54 15.71 7.45 21.84
CA ARG A 54 17.10 7.67 22.24
C ARG A 54 17.79 6.32 22.31
N THR A 55 18.66 6.04 21.35
CA THR A 55 19.43 4.79 21.29
C THR A 55 20.80 5.03 20.68
N ALA A 56 21.82 4.31 21.17
CA ALA A 56 23.14 4.22 20.57
C ALA A 56 23.21 3.16 19.46
N LEU A 57 22.18 2.31 19.33
CA LEU A 57 22.16 1.27 18.30
C LEU A 57 21.93 1.87 16.91
N PRO A 58 22.66 1.39 15.90
CA PRO A 58 22.38 1.76 14.50
C PRO A 58 20.95 1.38 14.12
N LEU A 59 20.22 2.34 13.56
CA LEU A 59 18.87 2.18 13.02
C LEU A 59 18.96 2.09 11.50
N HIS A 60 18.46 1.02 10.91
CA HIS A 60 18.37 0.84 9.47
C HIS A 60 16.90 0.82 9.04
N LEU A 61 16.49 1.81 8.24
CA LEU A 61 15.14 1.87 7.69
C LEU A 61 15.14 1.25 6.29
N THR A 62 14.24 0.28 6.07
CA THR A 62 14.02 -0.27 4.74
C THR A 62 12.94 0.50 3.98
N PRO A 63 12.91 0.46 2.63
CA PRO A 63 11.77 0.93 1.88
C PRO A 63 10.46 0.21 2.27
N ALA A 64 9.31 0.84 2.00
CA ALA A 64 7.99 0.24 2.12
C ALA A 64 7.75 -0.85 1.05
N LEU A 65 6.50 -1.25 0.84
CA LEU A 65 6.14 -2.24 -0.20
C LEU A 65 6.47 -1.72 -1.61
N ASP A 66 6.13 -0.48 -1.89
CA ASP A 66 6.39 0.20 -3.18
C ASP A 66 6.04 -0.69 -4.39
N ASN A 67 7.00 -0.88 -5.31
CA ASN A 67 6.87 -1.71 -6.50
C ASN A 67 7.30 -3.18 -6.27
N SER A 68 7.24 -3.68 -5.04
CA SER A 68 7.73 -5.03 -4.75
C SER A 68 6.94 -6.11 -5.47
N VAL A 69 7.65 -7.15 -5.89
CA VAL A 69 7.04 -8.35 -6.48
C VAL A 69 6.08 -9.04 -5.49
N ASP A 70 6.33 -8.88 -4.19
CA ASP A 70 5.49 -9.46 -3.14
C ASP A 70 4.12 -8.81 -3.08
N LEU A 71 4.07 -7.47 -3.23
CA LEU A 71 2.81 -6.74 -3.34
C LEU A 71 1.99 -7.25 -4.54
N ALA A 72 2.66 -7.42 -5.69
CA ALA A 72 2.00 -7.94 -6.89
C ALA A 72 1.45 -9.36 -6.68
N ARG A 73 2.21 -10.25 -6.01
CA ARG A 73 1.74 -11.61 -5.67
C ARG A 73 0.52 -11.59 -4.77
N ILE A 74 0.54 -10.80 -3.70
CA ILE A 74 -0.60 -10.67 -2.78
C ILE A 74 -1.85 -10.22 -3.55
N LEU A 75 -1.73 -9.17 -4.36
CA LEU A 75 -2.86 -8.63 -5.13
C LEU A 75 -3.37 -9.63 -6.17
N ALA A 76 -2.48 -10.35 -6.85
CA ALA A 76 -2.85 -11.41 -7.79
C ALA A 76 -3.62 -12.55 -7.10
N ASP A 77 -3.18 -12.97 -5.92
CA ASP A 77 -3.85 -14.03 -5.16
C ASP A 77 -5.21 -13.58 -4.63
N ARG A 78 -5.34 -12.32 -4.16
CA ARG A 78 -6.64 -11.73 -3.79
C ARG A 78 -7.60 -11.70 -4.99
N ALA A 79 -7.11 -11.27 -6.14
CA ALA A 79 -7.89 -11.19 -7.37
C ALA A 79 -8.35 -12.59 -7.85
N ARG A 80 -7.47 -13.60 -7.81
CA ARG A 80 -7.81 -14.99 -8.16
C ARG A 80 -8.86 -15.57 -7.22
N THR A 81 -8.75 -15.30 -5.91
CA THR A 81 -9.73 -15.75 -4.92
C THR A 81 -11.12 -15.15 -5.21
N MET A 82 -11.17 -13.86 -5.55
CA MET A 82 -12.43 -13.22 -5.92
C MET A 82 -12.99 -13.78 -7.24
N LEU A 83 -12.12 -13.97 -8.24
CA LEU A 83 -12.52 -14.52 -9.54
C LEU A 83 -13.14 -15.92 -9.38
N ALA A 84 -12.51 -16.77 -8.59
CA ALA A 84 -12.99 -18.15 -8.34
C ALA A 84 -14.42 -18.17 -7.79
N ALA A 85 -14.80 -17.17 -6.99
CA ALA A 85 -16.16 -17.05 -6.45
C ALA A 85 -17.21 -16.65 -7.49
N THR A 86 -16.79 -16.13 -8.67
CA THR A 86 -17.73 -15.72 -9.75
C THR A 86 -18.03 -16.83 -10.75
N GLY A 87 -17.19 -17.85 -10.84
CA GLY A 87 -17.28 -18.89 -11.86
C GLY A 87 -16.88 -18.43 -13.28
N ASP A 88 -16.42 -17.19 -13.44
CA ASP A 88 -16.01 -16.64 -14.75
C ASP A 88 -14.53 -16.93 -15.04
N ARG A 89 -14.16 -16.72 -16.31
CA ARG A 89 -12.76 -16.71 -16.74
C ARG A 89 -12.15 -15.33 -16.56
N ALA A 90 -10.85 -15.26 -16.29
CA ALA A 90 -10.14 -14.00 -16.08
C ALA A 90 -10.25 -13.03 -17.26
N ASP A 91 -10.16 -13.56 -18.50
CA ASP A 91 -10.26 -12.77 -19.73
C ASP A 91 -11.67 -12.18 -20.00
N GLN A 92 -12.66 -12.57 -19.21
CA GLN A 92 -14.02 -12.01 -19.23
C GLN A 92 -14.27 -10.95 -18.15
N ARG A 93 -13.34 -10.76 -17.23
CA ARG A 93 -13.46 -9.84 -16.08
C ARG A 93 -12.41 -8.74 -16.11
N ALA A 94 -12.75 -7.64 -15.50
CA ALA A 94 -11.82 -6.56 -15.18
C ALA A 94 -11.54 -6.53 -13.68
N LEU A 95 -10.36 -6.01 -13.33
CA LEU A 95 -9.89 -5.82 -11.98
C LEU A 95 -9.54 -4.35 -11.76
N LEU A 96 -10.11 -3.75 -10.72
CA LEU A 96 -9.70 -2.45 -10.20
C LEU A 96 -9.01 -2.63 -8.85
N ILE A 97 -7.77 -2.18 -8.74
CA ILE A 97 -7.05 -2.10 -7.48
C ILE A 97 -7.32 -0.71 -6.89
N VAL A 98 -7.76 -0.63 -5.63
CA VAL A 98 -8.07 0.67 -5.01
C VAL A 98 -7.28 0.84 -3.72
N GLY A 99 -6.53 1.95 -3.63
CA GLY A 99 -5.71 2.30 -2.47
C GLY A 99 -6.18 3.54 -1.74
N HIS A 100 -5.64 3.70 -0.51
CA HIS A 100 -5.86 4.89 0.31
C HIS A 100 -5.33 6.16 -0.40
N GLY A 101 -4.07 6.13 -0.82
CA GLY A 101 -3.38 7.24 -1.47
C GLY A 101 -2.91 8.35 -0.52
N PRO A 102 -2.01 9.21 -0.98
CA PRO A 102 -1.47 10.34 -0.25
C PRO A 102 -2.29 11.62 -0.44
N ASN A 103 -1.98 12.65 0.38
CA ASN A 103 -2.67 13.92 0.33
C ASN A 103 -2.14 14.85 -0.77
N SER A 104 -0.82 14.87 -1.03
CA SER A 104 -0.22 15.73 -2.03
C SER A 104 -0.37 15.18 -3.46
N ALA A 105 -0.36 16.06 -4.45
CA ALA A 105 -0.38 15.66 -5.86
C ALA A 105 0.95 15.04 -6.30
N GLU A 106 2.07 15.50 -5.72
CA GLU A 106 3.40 14.99 -6.00
C GLU A 106 3.52 13.54 -5.52
N ASP A 107 3.18 13.26 -4.26
CA ASP A 107 3.19 11.90 -3.73
C ASP A 107 2.22 10.99 -4.49
N TYR A 108 1.05 11.51 -4.90
CA TYR A 108 0.12 10.74 -5.72
C TYR A 108 0.77 10.29 -7.03
N ALA A 109 1.47 11.19 -7.73
CA ALA A 109 2.18 10.84 -8.95
C ALA A 109 3.27 9.78 -8.71
N MET A 110 4.01 9.89 -7.60
CA MET A 110 5.03 8.92 -7.20
C MET A 110 4.44 7.55 -6.84
N TRP A 111 3.30 7.53 -6.10
CA TRP A 111 2.61 6.27 -5.81
C TRP A 111 2.15 5.58 -7.09
N MET A 112 1.51 6.33 -8.00
CA MET A 112 1.04 5.78 -9.28
C MET A 112 2.19 5.25 -10.13
N ALA A 113 3.34 5.95 -10.17
CA ALA A 113 4.53 5.49 -10.87
C ALA A 113 5.07 4.17 -10.27
N ASN A 114 5.17 4.09 -8.93
CA ASN A 114 5.64 2.89 -8.23
C ASN A 114 4.67 1.70 -8.37
N LEU A 115 3.36 1.95 -8.38
CA LEU A 115 2.37 0.88 -8.45
C LEU A 115 2.09 0.39 -9.89
N ARG A 116 2.50 1.14 -10.92
CA ARG A 116 2.34 0.70 -12.32
C ARG A 116 2.97 -0.67 -12.61
N PRO A 117 4.24 -0.95 -12.25
CA PRO A 117 4.84 -2.28 -12.46
C PRO A 117 4.10 -3.40 -11.71
N VAL A 118 3.52 -3.08 -10.55
CA VAL A 118 2.69 -4.02 -9.76
C VAL A 118 1.42 -4.38 -10.55
N VAL A 119 0.72 -3.38 -11.09
CA VAL A 119 -0.47 -3.58 -11.94
C VAL A 119 -0.15 -4.41 -13.17
N ASP A 120 0.97 -4.12 -13.84
CA ASP A 120 1.41 -4.86 -15.04
C ASP A 120 1.71 -6.33 -14.69
N SER A 121 2.38 -6.59 -13.57
CA SER A 121 2.63 -7.95 -13.08
C SER A 121 1.33 -8.68 -12.74
N VAL A 122 0.39 -8.03 -12.04
CA VAL A 122 -0.92 -8.60 -11.73
C VAL A 122 -1.66 -8.96 -13.01
N ARG A 123 -1.70 -8.06 -14.00
CA ARG A 123 -2.33 -8.32 -15.30
C ARG A 123 -1.72 -9.55 -15.98
N GLN A 124 -0.41 -9.60 -16.07
CA GLN A 124 0.32 -10.69 -16.71
C GLN A 124 0.05 -12.05 -16.05
N TRP A 125 0.05 -12.08 -14.72
CA TRP A 125 -0.06 -13.35 -13.97
C TRP A 125 -1.49 -13.84 -13.80
N THR A 126 -2.47 -12.97 -13.88
CA THR A 126 -3.88 -13.32 -13.68
C THR A 126 -4.67 -13.48 -14.96
N GLY A 127 -4.28 -12.81 -16.04
CA GLY A 127 -4.97 -12.84 -17.32
C GLY A 127 -6.29 -12.07 -17.38
N PHE A 128 -6.55 -11.17 -16.42
CA PHE A 128 -7.73 -10.29 -16.47
C PHE A 128 -7.73 -9.45 -17.76
N ARG A 129 -8.93 -9.25 -18.32
CA ARG A 129 -9.15 -8.46 -19.54
C ARG A 129 -8.60 -7.04 -19.44
N ASP A 130 -8.82 -6.41 -18.31
CA ASP A 130 -8.29 -5.07 -17.98
C ASP A 130 -7.95 -5.03 -16.49
N VAL A 131 -6.80 -4.44 -16.14
CA VAL A 131 -6.37 -4.23 -14.75
C VAL A 131 -5.95 -2.78 -14.59
N ARG A 132 -6.56 -2.09 -13.65
CA ARG A 132 -6.28 -0.68 -13.33
C ARG A 132 -6.10 -0.46 -11.85
N ILE A 133 -5.61 0.72 -11.50
CA ILE A 133 -5.45 1.18 -10.12
C ILE A 133 -5.93 2.62 -9.99
N GLU A 134 -6.53 2.92 -8.84
CA GLU A 134 -6.86 4.28 -8.41
C GLU A 134 -6.65 4.44 -6.90
N LEU A 135 -6.40 5.67 -6.48
CA LEU A 135 -6.19 6.04 -5.08
C LEU A 135 -7.25 7.07 -4.67
N VAL A 136 -8.09 6.70 -3.69
CA VAL A 136 -9.19 7.57 -3.23
C VAL A 136 -8.73 8.78 -2.44
N ARG A 137 -7.47 8.84 -2.01
CA ARG A 137 -6.86 9.96 -1.26
C ARG A 137 -7.67 10.32 -0.02
N ASP A 138 -7.89 9.32 0.83
CA ASP A 138 -8.90 9.34 1.89
C ASP A 138 -8.74 10.47 2.92
N ASP A 139 -7.51 10.85 3.25
CA ASP A 139 -7.18 11.92 4.21
C ASP A 139 -6.89 13.28 3.53
N ALA A 140 -7.04 13.38 2.21
CA ALA A 140 -6.86 14.63 1.49
C ALA A 140 -8.04 15.58 1.71
N PRO A 141 -7.89 16.89 1.43
CA PRO A 141 -8.99 17.84 1.46
C PRO A 141 -10.21 17.34 0.66
N ALA A 142 -11.40 17.65 1.15
CA ALA A 142 -12.65 17.09 0.62
C ALA A 142 -12.81 17.16 -0.92
N PRO A 143 -12.44 18.25 -1.63
CA PRO A 143 -12.52 18.29 -3.09
C PRO A 143 -11.59 17.27 -3.76
N VAL A 144 -10.38 17.09 -3.23
CA VAL A 144 -9.39 16.17 -3.78
C VAL A 144 -9.83 14.71 -3.57
N ARG A 145 -10.37 14.40 -2.37
CA ARG A 145 -10.95 13.10 -2.09
C ARG A 145 -12.16 12.81 -3.00
N ALA A 146 -13.05 13.77 -3.14
CA ALA A 146 -14.23 13.63 -4.01
C ALA A 146 -13.85 13.31 -5.46
N GLU A 147 -12.80 13.95 -5.98
CA GLU A 147 -12.25 13.65 -7.30
C GLU A 147 -11.68 12.22 -7.38
N GLY A 148 -10.94 11.75 -6.38
CA GLY A 148 -10.42 10.36 -6.32
C GLY A 148 -11.56 9.33 -6.31
N VAL A 149 -12.62 9.58 -5.57
CA VAL A 149 -13.83 8.75 -5.56
C VAL A 149 -14.53 8.76 -6.92
N LEU A 150 -14.67 9.93 -7.53
CA LEU A 150 -15.28 10.07 -8.87
C LEU A 150 -14.50 9.25 -9.91
N ARG A 151 -13.17 9.41 -9.96
CA ARG A 151 -12.31 8.63 -10.88
C ARG A 151 -12.43 7.12 -10.64
N THR A 152 -12.51 6.69 -9.37
CA THR A 152 -12.72 5.28 -9.04
C THR A 152 -14.01 4.75 -9.64
N ARG A 153 -15.10 5.50 -9.54
CA ARG A 153 -16.41 5.14 -10.10
C ARG A 153 -16.39 5.13 -11.64
N GLU A 154 -15.79 6.14 -12.26
CA GLU A 154 -15.60 6.22 -13.72
C GLU A 154 -14.80 5.03 -14.27
N LEU A 155 -13.75 4.62 -13.56
CA LEU A 155 -12.97 3.43 -13.92
C LEU A 155 -13.80 2.15 -13.84
N ILE A 156 -14.65 1.99 -12.83
CA ILE A 156 -15.57 0.85 -12.72
C ILE A 156 -16.53 0.83 -13.92
N GLU A 157 -17.16 1.94 -14.25
CA GLU A 157 -18.11 2.03 -15.38
C GLU A 157 -17.42 1.74 -16.72
N MET A 158 -16.21 2.28 -16.91
CA MET A 158 -15.42 2.02 -18.12
C MET A 158 -15.02 0.54 -18.23
N GLN A 159 -14.54 -0.08 -17.16
CA GLN A 159 -14.16 -1.48 -17.13
C GLN A 159 -15.37 -2.40 -17.34
N ARG A 160 -16.53 -2.02 -16.79
CA ARG A 160 -17.79 -2.70 -17.04
C ARG A 160 -18.18 -2.62 -18.53
N ALA A 161 -18.05 -1.46 -19.14
CA ALA A 161 -18.32 -1.30 -20.59
C ALA A 161 -17.42 -2.18 -21.46
N ILE A 162 -16.16 -2.41 -21.05
CA ILE A 162 -15.20 -3.27 -21.76
C ILE A 162 -15.58 -4.77 -21.64
N THR A 163 -16.10 -5.19 -20.48
CA THR A 163 -16.30 -6.62 -20.17
C THR A 163 -17.77 -7.08 -20.19
N GLY A 164 -18.71 -6.13 -20.07
CA GLY A 164 -20.13 -6.44 -19.86
C GLY A 164 -20.44 -7.06 -18.50
N ARG A 165 -19.49 -7.05 -17.56
CA ARG A 165 -19.60 -7.73 -16.26
C ARG A 165 -19.19 -6.82 -15.11
N ASP A 166 -19.63 -7.15 -13.91
CA ASP A 166 -19.25 -6.41 -12.71
C ASP A 166 -17.74 -6.50 -12.47
N VAL A 167 -17.14 -5.37 -12.10
CA VAL A 167 -15.70 -5.22 -11.90
C VAL A 167 -15.30 -5.79 -10.54
N LEU A 168 -14.24 -6.60 -10.49
CA LEU A 168 -13.67 -7.04 -9.23
C LEU A 168 -12.83 -5.91 -8.63
N VAL A 169 -13.12 -5.52 -7.39
CA VAL A 169 -12.39 -4.44 -6.69
C VAL A 169 -11.58 -5.02 -5.55
N VAL A 170 -10.25 -4.92 -5.65
CA VAL A 170 -9.29 -5.40 -4.64
C VAL A 170 -8.64 -4.20 -3.94
N PRO A 171 -8.73 -4.09 -2.60
CA PRO A 171 -8.06 -3.01 -1.88
C PRO A 171 -6.55 -3.25 -1.76
N VAL A 172 -5.75 -2.24 -2.09
CA VAL A 172 -4.32 -2.19 -1.74
C VAL A 172 -4.16 -1.43 -0.41
N LEU A 173 -4.65 -2.07 0.66
CA LEU A 173 -4.64 -1.58 2.04
C LEU A 173 -3.94 -2.63 2.92
N VAL A 174 -3.04 -2.20 3.80
CA VAL A 174 -2.24 -3.14 4.62
C VAL A 174 -3.12 -3.98 5.53
N SER A 175 -4.04 -3.34 6.25
CA SER A 175 -4.91 -4.00 7.24
C SER A 175 -6.37 -3.60 7.08
N LYS A 176 -7.25 -4.36 7.74
CA LYS A 176 -8.67 -4.07 7.77
C LYS A 176 -8.96 -2.89 8.72
N GLY A 177 -9.51 -1.83 8.19
CA GLY A 177 -9.83 -0.60 8.91
C GLY A 177 -11.12 0.06 8.40
N SER A 178 -11.41 1.30 8.82
CA SER A 178 -12.59 2.05 8.39
C SER A 178 -12.64 2.25 6.87
N VAL A 179 -11.48 2.48 6.24
CA VAL A 179 -11.42 2.63 4.77
C VAL A 179 -11.93 1.38 4.07
N SER A 180 -11.45 0.19 4.44
CA SER A 180 -11.85 -1.06 3.78
C SER A 180 -13.26 -1.53 4.17
N ARG A 181 -13.75 -1.21 5.39
CA ARG A 181 -15.05 -1.70 5.88
C ARG A 181 -16.21 -0.77 5.56
N ASP A 182 -15.95 0.54 5.61
CA ASP A 182 -17.02 1.53 5.65
C ASP A 182 -16.93 2.54 4.51
N LYS A 183 -15.75 3.17 4.29
CA LYS A 183 -15.60 4.27 3.36
C LYS A 183 -15.62 3.78 1.90
N LEU A 184 -14.73 2.87 1.53
CA LEU A 184 -14.65 2.34 0.16
C LEU A 184 -15.96 1.67 -0.30
N PRO A 185 -16.64 0.81 0.50
CA PRO A 185 -17.97 0.32 0.14
C PRO A 185 -19.00 1.42 -0.15
N ARG A 186 -18.99 2.51 0.63
CA ARG A 186 -19.87 3.68 0.36
C ARG A 186 -19.49 4.42 -0.90
N ASP A 187 -18.18 4.59 -1.13
CA ASP A 187 -17.66 5.31 -2.28
C ASP A 187 -18.04 4.64 -3.61
N ILE A 188 -18.07 3.30 -3.65
CA ILE A 188 -18.43 2.53 -4.84
C ILE A 188 -19.89 2.02 -4.82
N ALA A 189 -20.69 2.40 -3.84
CA ALA A 189 -22.09 2.00 -3.76
C ALA A 189 -22.87 2.39 -5.02
N GLY A 190 -23.69 1.47 -5.55
CA GLY A 190 -24.47 1.67 -6.76
C GLY A 190 -23.69 1.54 -8.06
N THR A 191 -22.38 1.24 -8.03
CA THR A 191 -21.62 0.85 -9.22
C THR A 191 -21.72 -0.67 -9.45
N ALA A 192 -21.44 -1.10 -10.66
CA ALA A 192 -21.38 -2.52 -11.02
C ALA A 192 -20.04 -3.14 -10.61
N SER A 193 -19.87 -3.34 -9.31
CA SER A 193 -18.63 -3.84 -8.72
C SER A 193 -18.86 -4.91 -7.67
N ILE A 194 -17.89 -5.82 -7.55
CA ILE A 194 -17.82 -6.85 -6.50
C ILE A 194 -16.63 -6.49 -5.62
N TYR A 195 -16.88 -6.30 -4.33
CA TYR A 195 -15.88 -5.92 -3.34
C TYR A 195 -15.98 -6.79 -2.09
N THR A 196 -14.87 -7.34 -1.61
CA THR A 196 -14.85 -8.21 -0.41
C THR A 196 -14.20 -7.56 0.81
N GLY A 197 -13.49 -6.44 0.61
CA GLY A 197 -12.78 -5.74 1.67
C GLY A 197 -11.60 -6.50 2.27
N VAL A 198 -11.10 -7.54 1.59
CA VAL A 198 -9.97 -8.34 2.09
C VAL A 198 -8.66 -7.59 1.84
N PRO A 199 -7.94 -7.15 2.88
CA PRO A 199 -6.72 -6.36 2.75
C PRO A 199 -5.50 -7.23 2.40
N LEU A 200 -4.31 -6.62 2.38
CA LEU A 200 -3.05 -7.32 2.14
C LEU A 200 -2.75 -8.33 3.26
N LEU A 201 -2.99 -7.97 4.53
CA LEU A 201 -2.81 -8.86 5.68
C LEU A 201 -4.11 -9.58 6.09
N PRO A 202 -3.99 -10.83 6.61
CA PRO A 202 -2.79 -11.67 6.64
C PRO A 202 -2.49 -12.32 5.28
N HIS A 203 -1.20 -12.45 4.93
CA HIS A 203 -0.73 -13.15 3.74
C HIS A 203 0.72 -13.65 3.92
N ALA A 204 1.03 -14.86 3.46
CA ALA A 204 2.37 -15.45 3.61
C ALA A 204 3.47 -14.64 2.89
N GLU A 205 3.17 -14.05 1.72
CA GLU A 205 4.12 -13.19 1.00
C GLU A 205 4.53 -11.97 1.81
N MET A 206 3.68 -11.45 2.71
CA MET A 206 4.05 -10.33 3.57
C MET A 206 5.15 -10.73 4.55
N ALA A 207 5.07 -11.93 5.16
CA ALA A 207 6.14 -12.44 6.02
C ALA A 207 7.44 -12.62 5.24
N ARG A 208 7.39 -13.23 4.05
CA ARG A 208 8.55 -13.38 3.17
C ARG A 208 9.16 -12.05 2.74
N TRP A 209 8.34 -11.04 2.49
CA TRP A 209 8.82 -9.70 2.17
C TRP A 209 9.59 -9.09 3.36
N ILE A 210 9.07 -9.19 4.59
CA ILE A 210 9.76 -8.74 5.81
C ILE A 210 11.10 -9.46 5.97
N GLU A 211 11.12 -10.78 5.85
CA GLU A 211 12.34 -11.58 5.94
C GLU A 211 13.40 -11.14 4.94
N ARG A 212 13.02 -10.92 3.69
CA ARG A 212 13.95 -10.41 2.66
C ARG A 212 14.47 -9.01 2.99
N ARG A 213 13.61 -8.09 3.46
CA ARG A 213 14.04 -6.74 3.86
C ARG A 213 15.08 -6.80 4.97
N VAL A 214 14.84 -7.62 5.99
CA VAL A 214 15.78 -7.81 7.11
C VAL A 214 17.10 -8.43 6.62
N SER A 215 17.04 -9.48 5.82
CA SER A 215 18.24 -10.15 5.29
C SER A 215 19.09 -9.23 4.41
N THR A 216 18.47 -8.44 3.52
CA THR A 216 19.16 -7.46 2.67
C THR A 216 19.84 -6.38 3.52
N ALA A 217 19.15 -5.88 4.54
CA ALA A 217 19.70 -4.87 5.45
C ALA A 217 20.90 -5.43 6.25
N ALA A 218 20.83 -6.69 6.65
CA ALA A 218 21.93 -7.36 7.37
C ALA A 218 23.19 -7.50 6.50
N THR A 219 23.05 -7.89 5.23
CA THR A 219 24.16 -8.05 4.28
C THR A 219 24.79 -6.73 3.84
N ALA A 220 24.00 -5.70 3.63
CA ALA A 220 24.51 -4.38 3.23
C ALA A 220 25.47 -3.79 4.27
N THR A 221 25.20 -4.00 5.54
CA THR A 221 26.05 -3.49 6.63
C THR A 221 27.33 -4.32 6.80
N ALA A 222 27.30 -5.63 6.55
CA ALA A 222 28.50 -6.46 6.59
C ALA A 222 29.52 -6.05 5.52
N ASN A 223 29.04 -5.68 4.33
CA ASN A 223 29.91 -5.21 3.23
C ASN A 223 30.45 -3.79 3.43
N ALA A 224 29.81 -2.96 4.26
CA ALA A 224 30.31 -1.60 4.57
C ALA A 224 31.33 -1.59 5.73
N ALA A 225 31.49 -2.70 6.45
CA ALA A 225 32.43 -2.85 7.57
C ALA A 225 33.76 -3.54 7.16
N ASN A 226 33.87 -4.01 5.92
CA ASN A 226 35.08 -4.56 5.31
C ASN A 226 35.67 -3.53 4.30
#